data_76a220be513f01925dcefcfde2db6096
#
_entry.id   76a220be513f01925dcefcfde2db6096
#
_cell.length_a   1.000
_cell.length_b   1.000
_cell.length_c   1.000
_cell.angle_alpha   90.00
_cell.angle_beta   90.00
_cell.angle_gamma   90.00
#
_symmetry.space_group_name_H-M   'P 1'
#
loop_
_entity.id
_entity.type
_entity.pdbx_description
1 polymer ?
#
loop_
_entity_poly.entity_id
_entity_poly.type
_entity_poly.pdbx_seq_one_letter_code
_entity_poly.pdbx_strand_id
1 'polypeptide(L)'
;MNELRDIFTKYKAVVFFDTETTGLEAESCQIIELAAIRVEKTERGTLRMADSADVFVKLPEGERIPQKIVELTGITDEQLENEGITEAEAAARFTELIGGGRVLLVAHNAQFDLLFTAEMLRRHGNGGPEALKAADYLDSLTVYKDRRAYPHKLANAILTYKLED
;
A
#
# COMPACT_ATOMS: atom_id res chain seq x y z
N MET A 1 17.39 9.69 15.59
CA MET A 1 17.50 8.35 14.97
C MET A 1 17.08 7.19 15.88
N ASN A 2 16.73 7.43 17.14
CA ASN A 2 16.26 6.36 18.05
C ASN A 2 14.77 6.01 17.86
N GLU A 3 13.94 6.97 17.44
CA GLU A 3 12.48 6.82 17.37
C GLU A 3 12.00 5.72 16.39
N LEU A 4 12.65 5.57 15.21
CA LEU A 4 12.32 4.48 14.28
C LEU A 4 12.68 3.10 14.83
N ARG A 5 13.74 3.00 15.65
CA ARG A 5 14.12 1.73 16.29
C ARG A 5 13.10 1.31 17.35
N ASP A 6 12.43 2.27 17.98
CA ASP A 6 11.43 2.04 19.00
C ASP A 6 10.14 1.43 18.42
N ILE A 7 9.81 1.74 17.15
CA ILE A 7 8.72 1.07 16.42
C ILE A 7 8.93 -0.45 16.40
N PHE A 8 10.15 -0.89 16.13
CA PHE A 8 10.50 -2.32 16.07
C PHE A 8 10.67 -3.01 17.42
N THR A 9 10.44 -2.31 18.54
CA THR A 9 10.23 -2.96 19.85
C THR A 9 8.80 -3.46 19.99
N LYS A 10 7.86 -2.82 19.29
CA LYS A 10 6.43 -3.12 19.33
C LYS A 10 5.96 -3.97 18.14
N TYR A 11 6.56 -3.75 16.95
CA TYR A 11 6.17 -4.38 15.70
C TYR A 11 7.28 -5.29 15.17
N LYS A 12 6.89 -6.46 14.68
CA LYS A 12 7.79 -7.39 13.98
C LYS A 12 8.22 -6.82 12.63
N ALA A 13 7.30 -6.13 11.96
CA ALA A 13 7.53 -5.51 10.66
C ALA A 13 6.73 -4.22 10.51
N VAL A 14 7.20 -3.37 9.59
CA VAL A 14 6.46 -2.24 9.05
C VAL A 14 6.25 -2.52 7.56
N VAL A 15 5.02 -2.39 7.08
CA VAL A 15 4.68 -2.50 5.66
C VAL A 15 4.22 -1.14 5.18
N PHE A 16 5.00 -0.54 4.29
CA PHE A 16 4.62 0.65 3.54
C PHE A 16 3.90 0.20 2.29
N PHE A 17 2.78 0.80 1.95
CA PHE A 17 2.04 0.44 0.76
C PHE A 17 1.27 1.61 0.18
N ASP A 18 0.96 1.51 -1.10
CA ASP A 18 0.23 2.49 -1.89
C ASP A 18 -0.57 1.76 -2.96
N THR A 19 -1.70 2.33 -3.40
CA THR A 19 -2.57 1.73 -4.40
C THR A 19 -3.02 2.75 -5.45
N GLU A 20 -2.97 2.36 -6.73
CA GLU A 20 -3.69 3.04 -7.79
C GLU A 20 -4.97 2.27 -8.11
N THR A 21 -6.05 2.99 -8.40
CA THR A 21 -7.39 2.41 -8.49
C THR A 21 -8.18 2.95 -9.67
N THR A 22 -9.23 2.25 -10.09
CA THR A 22 -10.12 2.71 -11.17
C THR A 22 -11.03 3.86 -10.76
N GLY A 23 -11.07 4.24 -9.48
CA GLY A 23 -11.91 5.33 -8.97
C GLY A 23 -11.82 5.47 -7.46
N LEU A 24 -12.79 6.12 -6.85
CA LEU A 24 -12.73 6.49 -5.42
C LEU A 24 -13.52 5.56 -4.49
N GLU A 25 -14.42 4.75 -5.02
CA GLU A 25 -15.35 3.92 -4.24
C GLU A 25 -14.89 2.46 -4.23
N ALA A 26 -14.35 1.98 -3.13
CA ALA A 26 -13.77 0.64 -3.03
C ALA A 26 -14.77 -0.51 -3.28
N GLU A 27 -16.08 -0.28 -3.06
CA GLU A 27 -17.12 -1.29 -3.31
C GLU A 27 -17.36 -1.54 -4.81
N SER A 28 -17.16 -0.51 -5.65
CA SER A 28 -17.46 -0.54 -7.09
C SER A 28 -16.23 -0.36 -7.99
N CYS A 29 -15.10 -0.02 -7.42
CA CYS A 29 -13.84 0.17 -8.12
C CYS A 29 -12.81 -0.89 -7.68
N GLN A 30 -11.71 -0.98 -8.43
CA GLN A 30 -10.67 -1.97 -8.19
C GLN A 30 -9.30 -1.34 -8.13
N ILE A 31 -8.38 -2.03 -7.46
CA ILE A 31 -6.95 -1.75 -7.51
C ILE A 31 -6.43 -2.13 -8.89
N ILE A 32 -5.65 -1.25 -9.51
CA ILE A 32 -4.95 -1.48 -10.79
C ILE A 32 -3.43 -1.55 -10.62
N GLU A 33 -2.91 -1.03 -9.50
CA GLU A 33 -1.52 -1.19 -9.09
C GLU A 33 -1.45 -1.31 -7.58
N LEU A 34 -0.62 -2.22 -7.09
CA LEU A 34 -0.33 -2.41 -5.68
C LEU A 34 1.18 -2.39 -5.48
N ALA A 35 1.68 -1.34 -4.86
CA ALA A 35 3.06 -1.22 -4.41
C ALA A 35 3.14 -1.44 -2.90
N ALA A 36 4.08 -2.27 -2.44
CA ALA A 36 4.29 -2.50 -1.01
C ALA A 36 5.73 -2.90 -0.69
N ILE A 37 6.23 -2.44 0.45
CA ILE A 37 7.57 -2.78 0.95
C ILE A 37 7.45 -3.21 2.41
N ARG A 38 7.93 -4.41 2.72
CA ARG A 38 8.04 -4.93 4.08
C ARG A 38 9.44 -4.67 4.64
N VAL A 39 9.51 -3.95 5.74
CA VAL A 39 10.76 -3.66 6.46
C VAL A 39 10.75 -4.41 7.79
N GLU A 40 11.85 -5.05 8.10
CA GLU A 40 12.09 -5.76 9.35
C GLU A 40 13.40 -5.31 10.00
N LYS A 41 13.49 -5.53 11.32
CA LYS A 41 14.74 -5.36 12.05
C LYS A 41 15.50 -6.67 12.08
N THR A 42 16.76 -6.63 11.69
CA THR A 42 17.66 -7.79 11.77
C THR A 42 18.09 -8.06 13.23
N GLU A 43 18.64 -9.23 13.48
CA GLU A 43 19.23 -9.59 14.79
C GLU A 43 20.35 -8.60 15.22
N ARG A 44 21.05 -8.01 14.25
CA ARG A 44 22.09 -7.00 14.49
C ARG A 44 21.53 -5.61 14.76
N GLY A 45 20.20 -5.44 14.75
CA GLY A 45 19.52 -4.17 15.01
C GLY A 45 19.49 -3.20 13.82
N THR A 46 19.92 -3.62 12.63
CA THR A 46 19.76 -2.85 11.37
C THR A 46 18.40 -3.10 10.76
N LEU A 47 17.90 -2.15 9.98
CA LEU A 47 16.69 -2.33 9.18
C LEU A 47 17.04 -2.93 7.82
N ARG A 48 16.17 -3.81 7.32
CA ARG A 48 16.29 -4.36 5.97
C ARG A 48 14.92 -4.38 5.29
N MET A 49 14.89 -4.21 4.00
CA MET A 49 13.76 -4.60 3.17
C MET A 49 13.72 -6.14 3.13
N ALA A 50 12.71 -6.70 3.77
CA ALA A 50 12.57 -8.16 3.88
C ALA A 50 11.85 -8.73 2.67
N ASP A 51 10.90 -7.97 2.12
CA ASP A 51 10.08 -8.34 0.98
C ASP A 51 9.48 -7.09 0.31
N SER A 52 9.05 -7.20 -0.96
CA SER A 52 8.37 -6.13 -1.68
C SER A 52 7.48 -6.67 -2.79
N ALA A 53 6.47 -5.91 -3.15
CA ALA A 53 5.68 -6.10 -4.37
C ALA A 53 5.50 -4.74 -5.05
N ASP A 54 5.48 -4.77 -6.36
CA ASP A 54 5.10 -3.68 -7.24
C ASP A 54 4.47 -4.35 -8.45
N VAL A 55 3.13 -4.40 -8.46
CA VAL A 55 2.39 -5.25 -9.39
C VAL A 55 1.17 -4.53 -9.96
N PHE A 56 0.99 -4.62 -11.26
CA PHE A 56 -0.26 -4.27 -11.90
C PHE A 56 -1.31 -5.38 -11.68
N VAL A 57 -2.58 -4.97 -11.58
CA VAL A 57 -3.71 -5.86 -11.32
C VAL A 57 -4.69 -5.79 -12.48
N LYS A 58 -4.98 -6.95 -13.09
CA LYS A 58 -5.91 -7.07 -14.19
C LYS A 58 -7.33 -6.72 -13.78
N LEU A 59 -8.03 -6.02 -14.67
CA LEU A 59 -9.47 -5.82 -14.53
C LEU A 59 -10.24 -7.06 -15.01
N PRO A 60 -11.50 -7.25 -14.59
CA PRO A 60 -12.39 -8.23 -15.16
C PRO A 60 -12.54 -8.07 -16.68
N GLU A 61 -12.84 -9.18 -17.34
CA GLU A 61 -13.08 -9.17 -18.80
C GLU A 61 -14.15 -8.14 -19.19
N GLY A 62 -13.82 -7.29 -20.16
CA GLY A 62 -14.71 -6.24 -20.65
C GLY A 62 -14.67 -4.92 -19.89
N GLU A 63 -14.02 -4.88 -18.73
CA GLU A 63 -13.79 -3.62 -18.01
C GLU A 63 -12.57 -2.86 -18.55
N ARG A 64 -12.58 -1.54 -18.36
CA ARG A 64 -11.53 -0.63 -18.81
C ARG A 64 -11.22 0.40 -17.75
N ILE A 65 -9.98 0.86 -17.74
CA ILE A 65 -9.57 1.98 -16.89
C ILE A 65 -10.28 3.25 -17.38
N PRO A 66 -10.97 4.01 -16.52
CA PRO A 66 -11.54 5.30 -16.92
C PRO A 66 -10.45 6.24 -17.43
N GLN A 67 -10.73 6.95 -18.54
CA GLN A 67 -9.77 7.83 -19.20
C GLN A 67 -9.10 8.82 -18.23
N LYS A 68 -9.85 9.38 -17.29
CA LYS A 68 -9.34 10.29 -16.26
C LYS A 68 -8.30 9.63 -15.34
N ILE A 69 -8.45 8.34 -15.08
CA ILE A 69 -7.49 7.60 -14.25
C ILE A 69 -6.21 7.31 -15.06
N VAL A 70 -6.34 6.95 -16.35
CA VAL A 70 -5.18 6.83 -17.25
C VAL A 70 -4.38 8.14 -17.30
N GLU A 71 -5.05 9.28 -17.41
CA GLU A 71 -4.40 10.61 -17.41
C GLU A 71 -3.71 10.94 -16.08
N LEU A 72 -4.25 10.46 -14.96
CA LEU A 72 -3.73 10.70 -13.62
C LEU A 72 -2.53 9.82 -13.28
N THR A 73 -2.64 8.51 -13.57
CA THR A 73 -1.67 7.49 -13.15
C THR A 73 -0.66 7.13 -14.24
N GLY A 74 -1.04 7.33 -15.50
CA GLY A 74 -0.28 6.86 -16.66
C GLY A 74 -0.46 5.37 -16.95
N ILE A 75 -1.20 4.63 -16.12
CA ILE A 75 -1.43 3.19 -16.29
C ILE A 75 -2.45 2.98 -17.40
N THR A 76 -2.17 2.02 -18.29
CA THR A 76 -3.01 1.71 -19.45
C THR A 76 -3.61 0.31 -19.36
N ASP A 77 -4.73 0.09 -20.04
CA ASP A 77 -5.33 -1.24 -20.17
C ASP A 77 -4.34 -2.26 -20.75
N GLU A 78 -3.51 -1.84 -21.71
CA GLU A 78 -2.49 -2.70 -22.34
C GLU A 78 -1.45 -3.17 -21.32
N GLN A 79 -1.02 -2.30 -20.40
CA GLN A 79 -0.11 -2.67 -19.31
C GLN A 79 -0.75 -3.68 -18.37
N LEU A 80 -2.00 -3.45 -17.96
CA LEU A 80 -2.72 -4.42 -17.12
C LEU A 80 -2.86 -5.77 -17.79
N GLU A 81 -3.15 -5.81 -19.10
CA GLU A 81 -3.31 -7.06 -19.85
C GLU A 81 -1.99 -7.85 -19.95
N ASN A 82 -0.88 -7.14 -20.27
CA ASN A 82 0.40 -7.78 -20.57
C ASN A 82 1.22 -8.09 -19.31
N GLU A 83 1.17 -7.24 -18.28
CA GLU A 83 2.05 -7.29 -17.12
C GLU A 83 1.28 -7.59 -15.82
N GLY A 84 -0.05 -7.40 -15.81
CA GLY A 84 -0.85 -7.55 -14.63
C GLY A 84 -1.04 -9.00 -14.17
N ILE A 85 -1.15 -9.17 -12.86
CA ILE A 85 -1.60 -10.40 -12.21
C ILE A 85 -3.10 -10.32 -11.92
N THR A 86 -3.71 -11.42 -11.57
CA THR A 86 -5.12 -11.42 -11.16
C THR A 86 -5.31 -10.74 -9.79
N GLU A 87 -6.49 -10.23 -9.51
CA GLU A 87 -6.80 -9.63 -8.20
C GLU A 87 -6.64 -10.64 -7.05
N ALA A 88 -6.92 -11.93 -7.31
CA ALA A 88 -6.70 -13.00 -6.33
C ALA A 88 -5.21 -13.21 -6.00
N GLU A 89 -4.34 -13.14 -7.02
CA GLU A 89 -2.88 -13.22 -6.82
C GLU A 89 -2.37 -11.98 -6.07
N ALA A 90 -2.87 -10.79 -6.40
CA ALA A 90 -2.52 -9.55 -5.68
C ALA A 90 -2.95 -9.62 -4.20
N ALA A 91 -4.15 -10.13 -3.92
CA ALA A 91 -4.64 -10.34 -2.57
C ALA A 91 -3.77 -11.34 -1.78
N ALA A 92 -3.38 -12.45 -2.41
CA ALA A 92 -2.47 -13.43 -1.81
C ALA A 92 -1.11 -12.79 -1.52
N ARG A 93 -0.56 -12.05 -2.48
CA ARG A 93 0.73 -11.36 -2.35
C ARG A 93 0.74 -10.32 -1.24
N PHE A 94 -0.32 -9.53 -1.12
CA PHE A 94 -0.46 -8.56 -0.04
C PHE A 94 -0.59 -9.23 1.34
N THR A 95 -1.32 -10.35 1.42
CA THR A 95 -1.43 -11.14 2.64
C THR A 95 -0.06 -11.70 3.08
N GLU A 96 0.76 -12.17 2.14
CA GLU A 96 2.13 -12.63 2.40
C GLU A 96 3.01 -11.49 2.93
N LEU A 97 2.91 -10.30 2.33
CA LEU A 97 3.64 -9.11 2.76
C LEU A 97 3.26 -8.67 4.19
N ILE A 98 1.97 -8.71 4.54
CA ILE A 98 1.54 -8.47 5.92
C ILE A 98 2.15 -9.55 6.83
N GLY A 99 2.09 -10.82 6.41
CA GLY A 99 2.65 -11.95 7.15
C GLY A 99 2.06 -12.10 8.55
N GLY A 100 2.73 -12.87 9.39
CA GLY A 100 2.30 -13.12 10.77
C GLY A 100 3.00 -12.24 11.80
N GLY A 101 2.31 -12.04 12.93
CA GLY A 101 2.79 -11.24 14.05
C GLY A 101 2.22 -9.82 14.06
N ARG A 102 2.70 -9.00 15.00
CA ARG A 102 2.24 -7.61 15.09
C ARG A 102 2.92 -6.76 14.02
N VAL A 103 2.17 -6.23 13.09
CA VAL A 103 2.63 -5.45 11.94
C VAL A 103 2.04 -4.05 12.00
N LEU A 104 2.82 -3.06 11.58
CA LEU A 104 2.35 -1.69 11.34
C LEU A 104 2.22 -1.47 9.84
N LEU A 105 1.03 -1.13 9.39
CA LEU A 105 0.74 -0.73 8.01
C LEU A 105 0.87 0.79 7.90
N VAL A 106 1.57 1.27 6.89
CA VAL A 106 1.81 2.71 6.69
C VAL A 106 1.48 3.08 5.24
N ALA A 107 0.63 4.07 5.06
CA ALA A 107 0.33 4.67 3.76
C ALA A 107 0.15 6.18 3.88
N HIS A 108 0.10 6.89 2.75
CA HIS A 108 -0.15 8.32 2.70
C HIS A 108 -1.61 8.58 2.33
N ASN A 109 -2.44 9.02 3.25
CA ASN A 109 -3.91 8.98 3.21
C ASN A 109 -4.43 7.56 3.39
N ALA A 110 -3.89 6.87 4.38
CA ALA A 110 -4.03 5.43 4.61
C ALA A 110 -5.46 4.89 4.61
N GLN A 111 -6.45 5.72 4.93
CA GLN A 111 -7.86 5.29 4.90
C GLN A 111 -8.28 4.82 3.51
N PHE A 112 -7.82 5.51 2.45
CA PHE A 112 -8.13 5.15 1.07
C PHE A 112 -7.58 3.76 0.73
N ASP A 113 -6.28 3.57 0.89
CA ASP A 113 -5.60 2.31 0.57
C ASP A 113 -6.10 1.14 1.41
N LEU A 114 -6.39 1.38 2.69
CA LEU A 114 -6.94 0.37 3.60
C LEU A 114 -8.35 -0.07 3.16
N LEU A 115 -9.20 0.83 2.69
CA LEU A 115 -10.54 0.47 2.20
C LEU A 115 -10.44 -0.41 0.94
N PHE A 116 -9.61 -0.04 -0.02
CA PHE A 116 -9.41 -0.81 -1.25
C PHE A 116 -8.77 -2.17 -0.99
N THR A 117 -7.72 -2.22 -0.18
CA THR A 117 -7.09 -3.51 0.18
C THR A 117 -8.02 -4.39 1.00
N ALA A 118 -8.82 -3.83 1.92
CA ALA A 118 -9.81 -4.60 2.68
C ALA A 118 -10.88 -5.21 1.76
N GLU A 119 -11.36 -4.44 0.77
CA GLU A 119 -12.36 -4.91 -0.18
C GLU A 119 -11.79 -5.98 -1.13
N MET A 120 -10.57 -5.82 -1.63
CA MET A 120 -9.85 -6.83 -2.39
C MET A 120 -9.72 -8.14 -1.59
N LEU A 121 -9.29 -8.07 -0.34
CA LEU A 121 -9.15 -9.23 0.54
C LEU A 121 -10.50 -9.86 0.90
N ARG A 122 -11.57 -9.08 1.01
CA ARG A 122 -12.92 -9.59 1.23
C ARG A 122 -13.41 -10.40 0.02
N ARG A 123 -13.13 -9.95 -1.20
CA ARG A 123 -13.50 -10.66 -2.43
C ARG A 123 -12.75 -11.99 -2.57
N HIS A 124 -11.50 -12.04 -2.20
CA HIS A 124 -10.63 -13.19 -2.43
C HIS A 124 -10.30 -14.06 -1.19
N GLY A 125 -10.82 -13.75 -0.03
CA GLY A 125 -11.13 -14.60 1.10
C GLY A 125 -10.02 -15.35 1.87
N ASN A 126 -8.79 -15.28 1.51
CA ASN A 126 -7.72 -16.16 2.04
C ASN A 126 -7.11 -15.71 3.39
N GLY A 127 -7.95 -15.40 4.40
CA GLY A 127 -7.46 -14.96 5.70
C GLY A 127 -6.98 -13.50 5.73
N GLY A 128 -6.99 -12.82 4.59
CA GLY A 128 -6.53 -11.45 4.43
C GLY A 128 -7.27 -10.42 5.27
N PRO A 129 -8.62 -10.45 5.36
CA PRO A 129 -9.35 -9.53 6.25
C PRO A 129 -8.94 -9.66 7.71
N GLU A 130 -8.65 -10.85 8.19
CA GLU A 130 -8.18 -11.07 9.56
C GLU A 130 -6.75 -10.56 9.76
N ALA A 131 -5.88 -10.67 8.76
CA ALA A 131 -4.54 -10.10 8.80
C ALA A 131 -4.58 -8.57 8.92
N LEU A 132 -5.47 -7.88 8.18
CA LEU A 132 -5.68 -6.44 8.32
C LEU A 132 -6.20 -6.06 9.69
N LYS A 133 -7.17 -6.79 10.24
CA LYS A 133 -7.71 -6.53 11.58
C LYS A 133 -6.67 -6.71 12.68
N ALA A 134 -5.70 -7.60 12.49
CA ALA A 134 -4.62 -7.84 13.43
C ALA A 134 -3.47 -6.82 13.35
N ALA A 135 -3.42 -6.03 12.28
CA ALA A 135 -2.41 -4.99 12.09
C ALA A 135 -2.83 -3.66 12.74
N ASP A 136 -1.85 -2.91 13.22
CA ASP A 136 -2.02 -1.49 13.51
C ASP A 136 -1.73 -0.68 12.21
N TYR A 137 -2.20 0.56 12.10
CA TYR A 137 -1.93 1.40 10.94
C TYR A 137 -1.53 2.81 11.32
N LEU A 138 -0.74 3.44 10.45
CA LEU A 138 -0.28 4.82 10.56
C LEU A 138 -0.53 5.55 9.24
N ASP A 139 -1.24 6.68 9.31
CA ASP A 139 -1.41 7.59 8.19
C ASP A 139 -0.30 8.65 8.19
N SER A 140 0.62 8.56 7.25
CA SER A 140 1.72 9.52 7.11
C SER A 140 1.23 10.92 6.73
N LEU A 141 0.09 11.06 6.05
CA LEU A 141 -0.53 12.34 5.76
C LEU A 141 -0.97 13.06 7.04
N THR A 142 -1.57 12.32 7.99
CA THR A 142 -1.98 12.89 9.29
C THR A 142 -0.76 13.40 10.07
N VAL A 143 0.32 12.63 10.11
CA VAL A 143 1.58 13.06 10.75
C VAL A 143 2.16 14.28 10.05
N TYR A 144 2.10 14.33 8.72
CA TYR A 144 2.61 15.47 7.96
C TYR A 144 1.79 16.73 8.18
N LYS A 145 0.45 16.62 8.21
CA LYS A 145 -0.46 17.75 8.53
C LYS A 145 -0.22 18.32 9.90
N ASP A 146 0.04 17.48 10.89
CA ASP A 146 0.33 17.92 12.27
C ASP A 146 1.64 18.72 12.37
N ARG A 147 2.61 18.44 11.50
CA ARG A 147 3.98 19.00 11.60
C ARG A 147 4.29 20.11 10.61
N ARG A 148 3.47 20.31 9.57
CA ARG A 148 3.74 21.23 8.46
C ARG A 148 2.48 21.95 7.99
N ALA A 149 2.68 23.17 7.49
CA ALA A 149 1.63 23.92 6.83
C ALA A 149 1.35 23.35 5.42
N TYR A 150 0.13 23.62 4.90
CA TYR A 150 -0.24 23.29 3.51
C TYR A 150 0.83 23.82 2.50
N PRO A 151 1.12 23.11 1.42
CA PRO A 151 0.44 21.94 0.87
C PRO A 151 0.90 20.59 1.45
N HIS A 152 0.00 19.57 1.45
CA HIS A 152 0.23 18.28 2.11
C HIS A 152 0.29 17.06 1.17
N LYS A 153 0.54 17.26 -0.13
CA LYS A 153 0.75 16.14 -1.05
C LYS A 153 2.06 15.40 -0.73
N LEU A 154 2.14 14.12 -1.05
CA LEU A 154 3.34 13.31 -0.84
C LEU A 154 4.59 13.95 -1.47
N ALA A 155 4.49 14.45 -2.72
CA ALA A 155 5.56 15.18 -3.38
C ALA A 155 6.09 16.38 -2.55
N ASN A 156 5.21 17.07 -1.82
CA ASN A 156 5.63 18.17 -0.95
C ASN A 156 6.36 17.66 0.31
N ALA A 157 5.98 16.49 0.83
CA ALA A 157 6.69 15.86 1.93
C ALA A 157 8.10 15.44 1.51
N ILE A 158 8.25 14.82 0.34
CA ILE A 158 9.54 14.44 -0.26
C ILE A 158 10.47 15.65 -0.33
N LEU A 159 10.01 16.76 -0.92
CA LEU A 159 10.79 18.01 -1.03
C LEU A 159 11.12 18.61 0.35
N THR A 160 10.15 18.64 1.28
CA THR A 160 10.31 19.23 2.61
C THR A 160 11.35 18.50 3.44
N TYR A 161 11.36 17.18 3.37
CA TYR A 161 12.29 16.34 4.12
C TYR A 161 13.55 15.97 3.33
N LYS A 162 13.70 16.50 2.10
CA LYS A 162 14.84 16.24 1.22
C LYS A 162 15.08 14.73 1.04
N LEU A 163 13.99 14.01 0.82
CA LEU A 163 14.03 12.60 0.46
C LEU A 163 14.36 12.55 -1.03
N GLU A 164 15.52 12.03 -1.37
CA GLU A 164 15.93 11.79 -2.76
C GLU A 164 15.38 10.43 -3.19
N ASP A 165 15.05 10.32 -4.48
CA ASP A 165 14.58 9.08 -5.11
C ASP A 165 15.68 8.01 -5.15
#